data_747e27d75d29f0a7b35411f264ee44b4
#
_entry.id   747e27d75d29f0a7b35411f264ee44b4
#
_cell.length_a   1.000
_cell.length_b   1.000
_cell.length_c   1.000
_cell.angle_alpha   90.00
_cell.angle_beta   90.00
_cell.angle_gamma   90.00
#
_symmetry.space_group_name_H-M   'P 1'
#
loop_
_entity.id
_entity.type
_entity.pdbx_description
1 polymer ?
#
loop_
_entity_poly.entity_id
_entity_poly.type
_entity_poly.pdbx_seq_one_letter_code
_entity_poly.pdbx_strand_id
1 'polypeptide(L)'
;MDNCGYCSQVKEVLKEKGVEFVDKSTIEHKEEWNRVTNAIHIGITPTVLFKGCYFVPNRDFQHPQQLVDLLNNYEKPTLDSNDLVLERMKTLNYNIVSALQIIDRVIKDINRKLGI
;
A
#
# COMPACT_ATOMS: atom_id res chain seq x y z
N MET A 1 9.43 -11.02 2.77
CA MET A 1 8.98 -12.37 3.19
C MET A 1 9.27 -13.37 2.11
N ASP A 2 9.83 -14.49 2.49
CA ASP A 2 10.28 -15.49 1.52
C ASP A 2 9.12 -16.22 0.82
N ASN A 3 7.92 -16.21 1.41
CA ASN A 3 6.73 -16.86 0.87
C ASN A 3 5.71 -15.90 0.25
N CYS A 4 6.12 -14.69 -0.06
CA CYS A 4 5.23 -13.68 -0.64
C CYS A 4 5.28 -13.73 -2.16
N GLY A 5 4.28 -14.36 -2.79
CA GLY A 5 4.18 -14.43 -4.25
C GLY A 5 4.05 -13.05 -4.90
N TYR A 6 3.31 -12.15 -4.27
CA TYR A 6 3.15 -10.78 -4.75
C TYR A 6 4.46 -9.99 -4.69
N CYS A 7 5.26 -10.21 -3.65
CA CYS A 7 6.59 -9.58 -3.54
C CYS A 7 7.48 -9.99 -4.71
N SER A 8 7.44 -11.27 -5.09
CA SER A 8 8.21 -11.77 -6.24
C SER A 8 7.76 -11.12 -7.54
N GLN A 9 6.46 -10.94 -7.74
CA GLN A 9 5.92 -10.26 -8.92
C GLN A 9 6.36 -8.81 -8.99
N VAL A 10 6.32 -8.09 -7.87
CA VAL A 10 6.77 -6.69 -7.79
C VAL A 10 8.25 -6.58 -8.13
N LYS A 11 9.08 -7.43 -7.54
CA LYS A 11 10.52 -7.43 -7.83
C LYS A 11 10.82 -7.71 -9.30
N GLU A 12 10.11 -8.66 -9.89
CA GLU A 12 10.29 -9.02 -11.29
C GLU A 12 9.94 -7.86 -12.21
N VAL A 13 8.79 -7.20 -11.98
CA VAL A 13 8.38 -6.04 -12.77
C VAL A 13 9.36 -4.89 -12.63
N LEU A 14 9.86 -4.62 -11.42
CA LEU A 14 10.87 -3.58 -11.19
C LEU A 14 12.17 -3.87 -11.96
N LYS A 15 12.62 -5.11 -11.96
CA LYS A 15 13.81 -5.52 -12.72
C LYS A 15 13.62 -5.38 -14.23
N GLU A 16 12.46 -5.79 -14.75
CA GLU A 16 12.13 -5.65 -16.18
C GLU A 16 12.14 -4.20 -16.64
N LYS A 17 11.74 -3.28 -15.78
CA LYS A 17 11.69 -1.85 -16.07
C LYS A 17 13.00 -1.11 -15.75
N GLY A 18 14.03 -1.83 -15.33
CA GLY A 18 15.33 -1.25 -15.02
C GLY A 18 15.36 -0.41 -13.75
N VAL A 19 14.42 -0.62 -12.84
CA VAL A 19 14.39 0.11 -11.56
C VAL A 19 15.31 -0.60 -10.56
N GLU A 20 16.26 0.11 -10.03
CA GLU A 20 17.15 -0.40 -8.98
C GLU A 20 16.46 -0.31 -7.62
N PHE A 21 16.60 -1.36 -6.82
CA PHE A 21 16.03 -1.38 -5.48
C PHE A 21 16.85 -2.25 -4.53
N VAL A 22 16.71 -1.98 -3.23
CA VAL A 22 17.29 -2.80 -2.17
C VAL A 22 16.17 -3.62 -1.54
N ASP A 23 16.32 -4.93 -1.55
CA ASP A 23 15.37 -5.86 -0.96
C ASP A 23 15.74 -6.14 0.50
N LYS A 24 14.77 -5.89 1.41
CA LYS A 24 14.95 -6.14 2.84
C LYS A 24 13.90 -7.12 3.33
N SER A 25 14.33 -8.22 3.94
CA SER A 25 13.44 -9.17 4.58
C SER A 25 12.83 -8.57 5.86
N THR A 26 11.52 -8.75 6.03
CA THR A 26 10.84 -8.32 7.26
C THR A 26 11.28 -9.10 8.49
N ILE A 27 11.82 -10.29 8.29
CA ILE A 27 12.34 -11.14 9.36
C ILE A 27 13.71 -10.66 9.82
N GLU A 28 14.62 -10.40 8.86
CA GLU A 28 15.98 -9.91 9.15
C GLU A 28 16.00 -8.47 9.63
N HIS A 29 15.06 -7.65 9.17
CA HIS A 29 14.94 -6.23 9.50
C HIS A 29 13.68 -5.95 10.32
N LYS A 30 13.41 -6.77 11.33
CA LYS A 30 12.20 -6.74 12.13
C LYS A 30 11.96 -5.38 12.80
N GLU A 31 12.99 -4.77 13.35
CA GLU A 31 12.87 -3.46 14.02
C GLU A 31 12.48 -2.37 13.03
N GLU A 32 13.12 -2.36 11.85
CA GLU A 32 12.79 -1.41 10.79
C GLU A 32 11.36 -1.63 10.29
N TRP A 33 10.96 -2.88 10.10
CA TRP A 33 9.60 -3.23 9.69
C TRP A 33 8.57 -2.76 10.72
N ASN A 34 8.83 -2.95 12.01
CA ASN A 34 7.93 -2.49 13.07
C ASN A 34 7.79 -0.96 13.08
N ARG A 35 8.87 -0.24 12.84
CA ARG A 35 8.83 1.23 12.72
C ARG A 35 7.98 1.66 11.52
N VAL A 36 8.13 0.99 10.39
CA VAL A 36 7.36 1.28 9.18
C VAL A 36 5.86 1.03 9.42
N THR A 37 5.50 -0.13 9.96
CA THR A 37 4.09 -0.46 10.20
C THR A 37 3.45 0.46 11.22
N ASN A 38 4.19 0.91 12.22
CA ASN A 38 3.69 1.89 13.19
C ASN A 38 3.51 3.26 12.55
N ALA A 39 4.38 3.63 11.61
CA ALA A 39 4.30 4.92 10.93
C ALA A 39 3.11 5.00 9.98
N ILE A 40 2.86 3.96 9.18
CA ILE A 40 1.83 3.98 8.14
C ILE A 40 0.53 3.29 8.57
N HIS A 41 0.50 2.63 9.72
CA HIS A 41 -0.66 1.91 10.28
C HIS A 41 -1.21 0.81 9.34
N ILE A 42 -0.33 0.18 8.58
CA ILE A 42 -0.62 -0.95 7.71
C ILE A 42 0.59 -1.90 7.72
N GLY A 43 0.34 -3.20 7.80
CA GLY A 43 1.39 -4.21 7.80
C GLY A 43 1.26 -5.18 6.62
N ILE A 44 1.28 -4.66 5.39
CA ILE A 44 1.16 -5.45 4.17
C ILE A 44 2.50 -5.47 3.43
N THR A 45 2.92 -6.64 2.96
CA THR A 45 4.10 -6.79 2.11
C THR A 45 3.70 -6.95 0.64
N PRO A 46 4.46 -6.44 -0.31
CA PRO A 46 5.67 -5.63 -0.13
C PRO A 46 5.33 -4.18 0.20
N THR A 47 6.12 -3.54 1.06
CA THR A 47 6.06 -2.10 1.27
C THR A 47 7.27 -1.46 0.61
N VAL A 48 7.04 -0.49 -0.26
CA VAL A 48 8.07 0.19 -1.03
C VAL A 48 8.29 1.59 -0.48
N LEU A 49 9.54 1.93 -0.19
CA LEU A 49 9.93 3.29 0.19
C LEU A 49 10.56 3.98 -1.01
N PHE A 50 10.02 5.13 -1.42
CA PHE A 50 10.52 5.91 -2.53
C PHE A 50 10.33 7.40 -2.27
N LYS A 51 11.41 8.17 -2.36
CA LYS A 51 11.41 9.63 -2.12
C LYS A 51 10.74 10.04 -0.80
N GLY A 52 10.96 9.25 0.25
CA GLY A 52 10.40 9.51 1.57
C GLY A 52 8.94 9.12 1.76
N CYS A 53 8.32 8.52 0.75
CA CYS A 53 6.93 8.06 0.82
C CYS A 53 6.86 6.55 0.68
N TYR A 54 5.85 5.96 1.33
CA TYR A 54 5.60 4.53 1.29
C TYR A 54 4.50 4.20 0.29
N PHE A 55 4.68 3.10 -0.43
CA PHE A 55 3.69 2.55 -1.36
C PHE A 55 3.34 1.13 -0.93
N VAL A 56 2.06 0.88 -0.71
CA VAL A 56 1.56 -0.36 -0.14
C VAL A 56 0.49 -0.95 -1.08
N PRO A 57 0.50 -2.27 -1.33
CA PRO A 57 -0.55 -2.91 -2.13
C PRO A 57 -1.94 -2.63 -1.56
N ASN A 58 -2.90 -2.52 -2.44
CA ASN A 58 -4.32 -2.23 -2.18
C ASN A 58 -4.59 -0.81 -1.69
N ARG A 59 -3.72 -0.21 -0.88
CA ARG A 59 -3.85 1.20 -0.49
C ARG A 59 -3.45 2.14 -1.63
N ASP A 60 -2.31 1.87 -2.26
CA ASP A 60 -1.69 2.79 -3.24
C ASP A 60 -1.70 2.24 -4.66
N PHE A 61 -1.63 0.93 -4.84
CA PHE A 61 -1.66 0.29 -6.15
C PHE A 61 -2.30 -1.09 -6.10
N GLN A 62 -2.86 -1.55 -7.22
CA GLN A 62 -3.54 -2.84 -7.32
C GLN A 62 -2.69 -3.89 -8.05
N HIS A 63 -1.86 -3.46 -9.00
CA HIS A 63 -1.02 -4.34 -9.82
C HIS A 63 0.43 -3.86 -9.79
N PRO A 64 1.41 -4.77 -9.90
CA PRO A 64 2.83 -4.37 -9.92
C PRO A 64 3.18 -3.32 -10.97
N GLN A 65 2.52 -3.37 -12.14
CA GLN A 65 2.73 -2.39 -13.20
C GLN A 65 2.31 -0.98 -12.77
N GLN A 66 1.24 -0.86 -11.99
CA GLN A 66 0.80 0.42 -11.45
C GLN A 66 1.84 1.03 -10.51
N LEU A 67 2.54 0.19 -9.74
CA LEU A 67 3.64 0.66 -8.89
C LEU A 67 4.73 1.35 -9.72
N VAL A 68 5.14 0.72 -10.83
CA VAL A 68 6.15 1.31 -11.72
C VAL A 68 5.69 2.66 -12.26
N ASP A 69 4.44 2.74 -12.70
CA ASP A 69 3.85 3.98 -13.21
C ASP A 69 3.83 5.07 -12.13
N LEU A 70 3.47 4.70 -10.89
CA LEU A 70 3.50 5.62 -9.76
C LEU A 70 4.90 6.14 -9.47
N LEU A 71 5.90 5.26 -9.47
CA LEU A 71 7.29 5.66 -9.20
C LEU A 71 7.84 6.58 -10.29
N ASN A 72 7.49 6.33 -11.55
CA ASN A 72 7.95 7.14 -12.67
C ASN A 72 7.32 8.53 -12.71
N ASN A 73 6.08 8.65 -12.24
CA ASN A 73 5.30 9.88 -12.29
C ASN A 73 5.13 10.56 -10.94
N TYR A 74 5.74 10.01 -9.89
CA TYR A 74 5.55 10.52 -8.54
C TYR A 74 6.25 11.87 -8.35
N GLU A 75 5.46 12.86 -7.95
CA GLU A 75 5.94 14.14 -7.48
C GLU A 75 5.54 14.32 -6.03
N LYS A 76 6.53 14.59 -5.17
CA LYS A 76 6.24 14.83 -3.77
C LYS A 76 5.42 16.10 -3.64
N PRO A 77 4.30 16.09 -2.86
CA PRO A 77 3.52 17.30 -2.63
C PRO A 77 4.39 18.44 -2.10
N THR A 78 4.23 19.64 -2.66
CA THR A 78 5.01 20.81 -2.28
C THR A 78 4.55 21.47 -0.98
N LEU A 79 3.47 21.00 -0.40
CA LEU A 79 3.00 21.44 0.91
C LEU A 79 3.98 20.98 1.98
N ASP A 80 4.28 21.87 2.93
CA ASP A 80 5.08 21.58 4.12
C ASP A 80 4.38 20.54 5.00
N SER A 81 4.03 19.42 4.42
CA SER A 81 3.36 18.35 5.13
C SER A 81 4.39 17.42 5.74
N ASN A 82 4.22 17.11 6.99
CA ASN A 82 4.90 16.02 7.64
C ASN A 82 4.55 14.74 6.87
N ASP A 83 5.57 14.02 6.36
CA ASP A 83 5.39 12.79 5.59
C ASP A 83 4.58 11.75 6.38
N LEU A 84 4.73 11.72 7.70
CA LEU A 84 3.96 10.85 8.57
C LEU A 84 2.45 11.17 8.51
N VAL A 85 2.09 12.44 8.51
CA VAL A 85 0.69 12.87 8.39
C VAL A 85 0.11 12.42 7.06
N LEU A 86 0.86 12.61 5.96
CA LEU A 86 0.43 12.16 4.63
C LEU A 86 0.19 10.64 4.60
N GLU A 87 1.11 9.87 5.17
CA GLU A 87 0.97 8.40 5.21
C GLU A 87 -0.25 7.95 6.02
N ARG A 88 -0.51 8.59 7.14
CA ARG A 88 -1.69 8.30 7.95
C ARG A 88 -2.98 8.70 7.28
N MET A 89 -2.99 9.81 6.55
CA MET A 89 -4.14 10.24 5.76
C MET A 89 -4.47 9.23 4.65
N LYS A 90 -3.46 8.71 3.96
CA LYS A 90 -3.64 7.69 2.93
C LYS A 90 -4.26 6.42 3.52
N THR A 91 -3.76 5.97 4.66
CA THR A 91 -4.29 4.79 5.36
C THR A 91 -5.71 5.02 5.87
N LEU A 92 -5.98 6.19 6.45
CA LEU A 92 -7.31 6.54 6.92
C LEU A 92 -8.32 6.54 5.76
N ASN A 93 -7.95 7.14 4.63
CA ASN A 93 -8.79 7.15 3.44
C ASN A 93 -9.07 5.72 2.94
N TYR A 94 -8.07 4.86 2.89
CA TYR A 94 -8.23 3.46 2.52
C TYR A 94 -9.19 2.73 3.46
N ASN A 95 -9.06 2.93 4.78
CA ASN A 95 -9.91 2.31 5.78
C ASN A 95 -11.36 2.79 5.68
N ILE A 96 -11.57 4.08 5.43
CA ILE A 96 -12.91 4.64 5.25
C ILE A 96 -13.57 4.06 4.01
N VAL A 97 -12.88 4.01 2.88
CA VAL A 97 -13.42 3.44 1.64
C VAL A 97 -13.77 1.97 1.83
N SER A 98 -12.90 1.19 2.47
CA SER A 98 -13.16 -0.22 2.76
C SER A 98 -14.38 -0.42 3.66
N ALA A 99 -14.53 0.41 4.69
CA ALA A 99 -15.70 0.37 5.58
C ALA A 99 -16.99 0.70 4.83
N LEU A 100 -16.97 1.70 3.96
CA LEU A 100 -18.13 2.06 3.15
C LEU A 100 -18.55 0.93 2.20
N GLN A 101 -17.58 0.21 1.62
CA GLN A 101 -17.87 -0.95 0.77
C GLN A 101 -18.53 -2.07 1.56
N ILE A 102 -18.10 -2.33 2.79
CA ILE A 102 -18.72 -3.33 3.67
C ILE A 102 -20.15 -2.94 4.02
N ILE A 103 -20.36 -1.68 4.40
CA ILE A 103 -21.70 -1.15 4.71
C ILE A 103 -22.63 -1.29 3.51
N ASP A 104 -22.15 -0.95 2.30
CA ASP A 104 -22.95 -1.08 1.09
C ASP A 104 -23.37 -2.53 0.83
N ARG A 105 -22.48 -3.49 1.03
CA ARG A 105 -22.79 -4.91 0.88
C ARG A 105 -23.85 -5.36 1.91
N VAL A 106 -23.74 -4.92 3.16
CA VAL A 106 -24.69 -5.25 4.21
C VAL A 106 -26.08 -4.70 3.85
N ILE A 107 -26.15 -3.47 3.38
CA ILE A 107 -27.41 -2.85 2.95
C ILE A 107 -28.04 -3.62 1.79
N LYS A 108 -27.25 -4.00 0.80
CA LYS A 108 -27.72 -4.80 -0.34
C LYS A 108 -28.25 -6.17 0.09
N ASP A 109 -27.59 -6.83 1.03
CA ASP A 109 -28.02 -8.11 1.56
C ASP A 109 -29.35 -7.98 2.33
N ILE A 110 -29.49 -6.94 3.14
CA ILE A 110 -30.74 -6.68 3.87
C ILE A 110 -31.87 -6.43 2.89
N ASN A 111 -31.68 -5.59 1.88
CA ASN A 111 -32.69 -5.30 0.87
C ASN A 111 -33.13 -6.56 0.12
N ARG A 112 -32.18 -7.43 -0.24
CA ARG A 112 -32.47 -8.69 -0.92
C ARG A 112 -33.31 -9.61 -0.04
N LYS A 113 -32.99 -9.74 1.27
CA LYS A 113 -33.72 -10.56 2.22
C LYS A 113 -35.12 -10.03 2.49
N LEU A 114 -35.33 -8.72 2.42
CA LEU A 114 -36.61 -8.07 2.60
C LEU A 114 -37.45 -8.02 1.32
N GLY A 115 -36.91 -8.44 0.18
CA GLY A 115 -37.57 -8.39 -1.11
C GLY A 115 -37.75 -7.00 -1.69
N ILE A 116 -36.85 -6.08 -1.34
CA ILE A 116 -36.89 -4.68 -1.81
C ILE A 116 -36.01 -4.49 -3.03
#